data_52aaa73b18a5ebc62148cd1346174215
#
_entry.id   52aaa73b18a5ebc62148cd1346174215
#
_cell.length_a   1.000
_cell.length_b   1.000
_cell.length_c   1.000
_cell.angle_alpha   90.00
_cell.angle_beta   90.00
_cell.angle_gamma   90.00
#
_symmetry.space_group_name_H-M   'P 1'
#
loop_
_entity.id
_entity.type
_entity.pdbx_description
1 polymer ?
#
loop_
_entity_poly.entity_id
_entity_poly.type
_entity_poly.pdbx_seq_one_letter_code
_entity_poly.pdbx_strand_id
1 'polypeptide(L)'
;MKRAVLVLGVLSAALIAKPAGAFDQNAAQAACGNDVFALCQQYIPDHTKIAACLRVQQSKVSPTCREFMAKSASEMKRTARHSSDTVGAAPTN
;
A
#
# COMPACT_ATOMS: atom_id res chain seq x y z
N MET A 1 30.93 46.80 19.12
CA MET A 1 31.08 45.70 18.18
C MET A 1 29.83 44.85 18.18
N LYS A 2 29.09 44.97 17.17
CA LYS A 2 27.83 44.20 17.06
C LYS A 2 28.13 42.90 16.32
N ARG A 3 28.04 41.82 17.04
CA ARG A 3 28.14 40.52 16.45
C ARG A 3 26.72 40.11 16.04
N ALA A 4 26.46 40.14 14.78
CA ALA A 4 25.26 39.58 14.25
C ALA A 4 25.38 38.05 14.34
N VAL A 5 24.62 37.47 15.23
CA VAL A 5 24.49 36.00 15.28
C VAL A 5 23.46 35.63 14.25
N LEU A 6 23.93 35.19 13.10
CA LEU A 6 23.11 34.56 12.09
C LEU A 6 22.74 33.15 12.60
N VAL A 7 21.59 33.06 13.21
CA VAL A 7 21.01 31.75 13.49
C VAL A 7 20.46 31.22 12.16
N LEU A 8 21.26 30.45 11.51
CA LEU A 8 20.78 29.64 10.38
C LEU A 8 19.89 28.54 10.95
N GLY A 9 18.60 28.82 10.95
CA GLY A 9 17.61 27.78 11.19
C GLY A 9 17.65 26.77 10.07
N VAL A 10 18.22 25.63 10.35
CA VAL A 10 18.13 24.50 9.42
C VAL A 10 16.71 23.95 9.52
N LEU A 11 15.87 24.34 8.58
CA LEU A 11 14.59 23.70 8.39
C LEU A 11 14.86 22.32 7.79
N SER A 12 14.95 21.35 8.66
CA SER A 12 14.93 19.96 8.23
C SER A 12 13.51 19.61 7.83
N ALA A 13 13.19 19.76 6.57
CA ALA A 13 11.98 19.21 6.03
C ALA A 13 12.16 17.69 5.96
N ALA A 14 11.62 17.01 6.95
CA ALA A 14 11.52 15.55 6.90
C ALA A 14 10.49 15.20 5.80
N LEU A 15 10.97 14.88 4.63
CA LEU A 15 10.15 14.32 3.59
C LEU A 15 9.83 12.88 3.96
N ILE A 16 8.67 12.69 4.55
CA ILE A 16 8.13 11.35 4.75
C ILE A 16 7.61 10.88 3.40
N ALA A 17 8.49 10.30 2.62
CA ALA A 17 8.10 9.64 1.40
C ALA A 17 7.45 8.31 1.77
N LYS A 18 6.18 8.14 1.41
CA LYS A 18 5.57 6.82 1.49
C LYS A 18 6.34 5.88 0.55
N PRO A 19 6.74 4.70 1.03
CA PRO A 19 7.42 3.76 0.15
C PRO A 19 6.50 3.40 -1.02
N ALA A 20 7.04 3.45 -2.22
CA ALA A 20 6.32 3.07 -3.42
C ALA A 20 5.89 1.60 -3.30
N GLY A 21 4.61 1.33 -3.50
CA GLY A 21 4.05 0.00 -3.38
C GLY A 21 3.54 -0.35 -1.98
N ALA A 22 3.54 0.59 -1.03
CA ALA A 22 2.90 0.38 0.26
C ALA A 22 1.38 0.29 0.09
N PHE A 23 0.79 -0.72 0.71
CA PHE A 23 -0.65 -0.89 0.73
C PHE A 23 -1.29 0.27 1.52
N ASP A 24 -2.16 1.03 0.87
CA ASP A 24 -2.86 2.13 1.50
C ASP A 24 -4.17 1.63 2.11
N GLN A 25 -4.19 1.46 3.42
CA GLN A 25 -5.38 0.99 4.12
C GLN A 25 -6.56 1.94 4.01
N ASN A 26 -6.32 3.23 3.99
CA ASN A 26 -7.39 4.22 3.84
C ASN A 26 -8.03 4.13 2.46
N ALA A 27 -7.23 3.98 1.42
CA ALA A 27 -7.71 3.77 0.06
C ALA A 27 -8.46 2.44 -0.06
N ALA A 28 -7.97 1.39 0.58
CA ALA A 28 -8.62 0.09 0.62
C ALA A 28 -9.99 0.16 1.28
N GLN A 29 -10.11 0.83 2.41
CA GLN A 29 -11.39 1.00 3.10
C GLN A 29 -12.37 1.83 2.28
N ALA A 30 -11.90 2.90 1.63
CA ALA A 30 -12.74 3.73 0.78
C ALA A 30 -13.28 2.95 -0.42
N ALA A 31 -12.44 2.13 -1.04
CA ALA A 31 -12.81 1.35 -2.23
C ALA A 31 -13.58 0.07 -1.91
N CYS A 32 -13.18 -0.64 -0.85
CA CYS A 32 -13.64 -2.00 -0.56
C CYS A 32 -14.37 -2.17 0.77
N GLY A 33 -14.46 -1.15 1.60
CA GLY A 33 -15.04 -1.28 2.94
C GLY A 33 -16.45 -1.85 2.94
N ASN A 34 -17.31 -1.34 2.09
CA ASN A 34 -18.70 -1.83 1.99
C ASN A 34 -18.76 -3.28 1.50
N ASP A 35 -17.89 -3.65 0.56
CA ASP A 35 -17.82 -5.02 0.05
C ASP A 35 -17.33 -5.99 1.13
N VAL A 36 -16.38 -5.57 1.95
CA VAL A 36 -15.87 -6.36 3.06
C VAL A 36 -16.99 -6.65 4.06
N PHE A 37 -17.76 -5.64 4.45
CA PHE A 37 -18.89 -5.83 5.37
C PHE A 37 -19.98 -6.68 4.75
N ALA A 38 -20.26 -6.52 3.49
CA ALA A 38 -21.33 -7.26 2.82
C ALA A 38 -20.95 -8.72 2.56
N LEU A 39 -19.70 -9.00 2.18
CA LEU A 39 -19.29 -10.31 1.67
C LEU A 39 -18.34 -11.07 2.57
N CYS A 40 -17.53 -10.38 3.36
CA CYS A 40 -16.38 -10.95 4.05
C CYS A 40 -16.29 -10.55 5.53
N GLN A 41 -17.40 -10.15 6.13
CA GLN A 41 -17.46 -9.66 7.50
C GLN A 41 -16.87 -10.63 8.53
N GLN A 42 -17.04 -11.93 8.33
CA GLN A 42 -16.56 -12.97 9.24
C GLN A 42 -15.04 -13.03 9.36
N TYR A 43 -14.34 -12.41 8.44
CA TYR A 43 -12.87 -12.43 8.42
C TYR A 43 -12.23 -11.16 9.00
N ILE A 44 -13.04 -10.15 9.35
CA ILE A 44 -12.53 -8.93 9.96
C ILE A 44 -11.94 -9.24 11.34
N PRO A 45 -10.76 -8.77 11.70
CA PRO A 45 -9.87 -7.82 10.99
C PRO A 45 -8.71 -8.48 10.19
N ASP A 46 -8.81 -9.74 9.81
CA ASP A 46 -7.73 -10.44 9.12
C ASP A 46 -7.64 -10.03 7.65
N HIS A 47 -6.72 -9.13 7.32
CA HIS A 47 -6.56 -8.59 5.96
C HIS A 47 -6.25 -9.65 4.92
N THR A 48 -5.47 -10.66 5.27
CA THR A 48 -5.12 -11.76 4.34
C THR A 48 -6.35 -12.57 3.98
N LYS A 49 -7.15 -12.91 4.97
CA LYS A 49 -8.39 -13.67 4.75
C LYS A 49 -9.45 -12.84 4.02
N ILE A 50 -9.54 -11.54 4.33
CA ILE A 50 -10.43 -10.62 3.63
C ILE A 50 -10.06 -10.55 2.15
N ALA A 51 -8.78 -10.40 1.83
CA ALA A 51 -8.31 -10.35 0.45
C ALA A 51 -8.64 -11.63 -0.31
N ALA A 52 -8.43 -12.78 0.30
CA ALA A 52 -8.77 -14.07 -0.28
C ALA A 52 -10.29 -14.19 -0.50
N CYS A 53 -11.09 -13.77 0.47
CA CYS A 53 -12.55 -13.77 0.36
C CYS A 53 -13.05 -12.90 -0.80
N LEU A 54 -12.52 -11.69 -0.94
CA LEU A 54 -12.88 -10.78 -2.02
C LEU A 54 -12.51 -11.35 -3.39
N ARG A 55 -11.38 -12.04 -3.51
CA ARG A 55 -10.96 -12.68 -4.75
C ARG A 55 -11.92 -13.80 -5.14
N VAL A 56 -12.31 -14.63 -4.19
CA VAL A 56 -13.26 -15.71 -4.43
C VAL A 56 -14.62 -15.16 -4.86
N GLN A 57 -15.03 -14.04 -4.27
CA GLN A 57 -16.30 -13.41 -4.55
C GLN A 57 -16.19 -12.22 -5.50
N GLN A 58 -15.20 -12.21 -6.35
CA GLN A 58 -14.89 -11.10 -7.25
C GLN A 58 -16.08 -10.66 -8.11
N SER A 59 -16.93 -11.59 -8.51
CA SER A 59 -18.12 -11.29 -9.30
C SER A 59 -19.15 -10.44 -8.54
N LYS A 60 -19.13 -10.51 -7.21
CA LYS A 60 -20.04 -9.76 -6.33
C LYS A 60 -19.42 -8.47 -5.81
N VAL A 61 -18.13 -8.29 -5.99
CA VAL A 61 -17.39 -7.12 -5.54
C VAL A 61 -17.74 -5.93 -6.43
N SER A 62 -17.85 -4.73 -5.82
CA SER A 62 -18.13 -3.51 -6.58
C SER A 62 -17.02 -3.18 -7.60
N PRO A 63 -17.35 -2.47 -8.69
CA PRO A 63 -16.33 -2.07 -9.67
C PRO A 63 -15.18 -1.28 -9.07
N THR A 64 -15.46 -0.38 -8.14
CA THR A 64 -14.45 0.43 -7.46
C THR A 64 -13.47 -0.43 -6.68
N CYS A 65 -13.99 -1.41 -5.93
CA CYS A 65 -13.17 -2.35 -5.18
C CYS A 65 -12.37 -3.26 -6.11
N ARG A 66 -12.95 -3.74 -7.20
CA ARG A 66 -12.24 -4.54 -8.19
C ARG A 66 -11.08 -3.79 -8.83
N GLU A 67 -11.28 -2.51 -9.16
CA GLU A 67 -10.20 -1.66 -9.67
C GLU A 67 -9.08 -1.52 -8.66
N PHE A 68 -9.42 -1.27 -7.41
CA PHE A 68 -8.44 -1.17 -6.34
C PHE A 68 -7.63 -2.47 -6.22
N MET A 69 -8.29 -3.60 -6.23
CA MET A 69 -7.63 -4.91 -6.16
C MET A 69 -6.70 -5.15 -7.34
N ALA A 70 -7.12 -4.76 -8.55
CA ALA A 70 -6.31 -4.90 -9.75
C ALA A 70 -5.07 -4.02 -9.71
N LYS A 71 -5.20 -2.78 -9.27
CA LYS A 71 -4.06 -1.86 -9.09
C LYS A 71 -3.09 -2.38 -8.03
N SER A 72 -3.60 -2.84 -6.91
CA SER A 72 -2.78 -3.39 -5.83
C SER A 72 -2.00 -4.62 -6.28
N ALA A 73 -2.63 -5.50 -7.05
CA ALA A 73 -1.97 -6.68 -7.61
C ALA A 73 -0.86 -6.29 -8.59
N SER A 74 -1.11 -5.28 -9.43
CA SER A 74 -0.10 -4.77 -10.38
C SER A 74 1.09 -4.14 -9.65
N GLU A 75 0.83 -3.38 -8.61
CA GLU A 75 1.88 -2.77 -7.79
C GLU A 75 2.72 -3.82 -7.06
N MET A 76 2.09 -4.85 -6.51
CA MET A 76 2.78 -5.96 -5.87
C MET A 76 3.68 -6.70 -6.85
N LYS A 77 3.22 -6.96 -8.06
CA LYS A 77 4.02 -7.59 -9.11
C LYS A 77 5.21 -6.72 -9.50
N ARG A 78 4.99 -5.42 -9.64
CA ARG A 78 6.04 -4.47 -9.98
C ARG A 78 7.09 -4.40 -8.88
N THR A 79 6.67 -4.35 -7.63
CA THR A 79 7.55 -4.36 -6.46
C THR A 79 8.33 -5.66 -6.38
N ALA A 80 7.68 -6.80 -6.60
CA ALA A 80 8.34 -8.10 -6.60
C ALA A 80 9.40 -8.20 -7.69
N ARG A 81 9.12 -7.70 -8.90
CA ARG A 81 10.10 -7.64 -9.99
C ARG A 81 11.27 -6.75 -9.65
N HIS A 82 11.01 -5.58 -9.11
CA HIS A 82 12.05 -4.64 -8.71
C HIS A 82 12.94 -5.24 -7.62
N SER A 83 12.34 -5.89 -6.63
CA SER A 83 13.09 -6.60 -5.58
C SER A 83 13.90 -7.74 -6.15
N SER A 84 13.36 -8.49 -7.10
CA SER A 84 14.08 -9.55 -7.79
C SER A 84 15.25 -9.02 -8.59
N ASP A 85 15.08 -7.91 -9.28
CA ASP A 85 16.16 -7.27 -10.04
C ASP A 85 17.25 -6.74 -9.12
N THR A 86 16.88 -6.15 -8.00
CA THR A 86 17.82 -5.61 -7.01
C THR A 86 18.51 -6.73 -6.24
N VAL A 87 17.79 -7.78 -5.88
CA VAL A 87 18.27 -8.95 -5.16
C VAL A 87 18.79 -10.02 -6.10
N GLY A 88 18.41 -9.95 -7.36
CA GLY A 88 18.88 -10.88 -8.41
C GLY A 88 20.38 -10.86 -8.62
N ALA A 89 21.04 -9.79 -8.17
CA ALA A 89 22.50 -9.75 -8.09
C ALA A 89 23.03 -10.59 -6.93
N ALA A 90 22.19 -10.93 -5.96
CA ALA A 90 22.58 -11.84 -4.88
C ALA A 90 22.37 -13.28 -5.33
N PRO A 91 23.37 -14.17 -5.12
CA PRO A 91 23.20 -15.56 -5.47
C PRO A 91 22.07 -16.13 -4.62
N THR A 92 21.02 -16.50 -5.28
CA THR A 92 20.00 -17.30 -4.66
C THR A 92 20.54 -18.70 -4.45
N ASN A 93 20.57 -19.05 -3.25
CA ASN A 93 20.91 -20.42 -2.87
C ASN A 93 19.86 -21.41 -3.34
#